data_0cefe903c30ce27e03b195f85001fe4c
#
_entry.id   0cefe903c30ce27e03b195f85001fe4c
#
_cell.length_a   1.000
_cell.length_b   1.000
_cell.length_c   1.000
_cell.angle_alpha   90.00
_cell.angle_beta   90.00
_cell.angle_gamma   90.00
#
_symmetry.space_group_name_H-M   'P 1'
#
loop_
_entity.id
_entity.type
_entity.pdbx_description
1 polymer ?
#
loop_
_entity_poly.entity_id
_entity_poly.type
_entity_poly.pdbx_seq_one_letter_code
_entity_poly.pdbx_strand_id
1 'polypeptide(L)'
;AGGVVPSIIFALNKMKISKIKITNRTKDKANNLKALFKNIEIIEWGEVPNFDMIINATSLGLKKEDKINLDFSSISKNKFFYDVIYNPIETNFLKIGKSLGNITLNGKLMFIYQALSAFNIWHGLEPDVDKNIIKLLDQ
;
A
#
# COMPACT_ATOMS: atom_id res chain seq x y z
N ALA A 1 5.32 -1.91 -10.38
CA ALA A 1 4.19 -2.62 -9.81
C ALA A 1 4.58 -4.07 -9.54
N GLY A 2 4.49 -4.50 -8.29
CA GLY A 2 4.80 -5.86 -7.84
C GLY A 2 3.57 -6.75 -7.80
N GLY A 3 3.74 -8.01 -7.38
CA GLY A 3 2.67 -9.02 -7.33
C GLY A 3 1.46 -8.65 -6.46
N VAL A 4 1.63 -7.80 -5.45
CA VAL A 4 0.55 -7.37 -4.56
C VAL A 4 -0.40 -6.35 -5.21
N VAL A 5 0.05 -5.61 -6.22
CA VAL A 5 -0.72 -4.50 -6.81
C VAL A 5 -2.04 -4.93 -7.43
N PRO A 6 -2.14 -6.05 -8.19
CA PRO A 6 -3.42 -6.53 -8.71
C PRO A 6 -4.45 -6.78 -7.61
N SER A 7 -4.04 -7.37 -6.48
CA SER A 7 -4.92 -7.64 -5.34
C SER A 7 -5.42 -6.34 -4.69
N ILE A 8 -4.56 -5.33 -4.57
CA ILE A 8 -4.95 -4.01 -4.06
C ILE A 8 -5.97 -3.36 -4.99
N ILE A 9 -5.71 -3.33 -6.30
CA ILE A 9 -6.65 -2.76 -7.29
C ILE A 9 -8.00 -3.49 -7.23
N PHE A 10 -7.99 -4.81 -7.14
CA PHE A 10 -9.21 -5.60 -7.00
C PHE A 10 -10.01 -5.21 -5.76
N ALA A 11 -9.34 -5.07 -4.61
CA ALA A 11 -9.99 -4.65 -3.36
C ALA A 11 -10.57 -3.23 -3.48
N LEU A 12 -9.81 -2.27 -4.01
CA LEU A 12 -10.26 -0.91 -4.23
C LEU A 12 -11.49 -0.85 -5.16
N ASN A 13 -11.53 -1.68 -6.21
CA ASN A 13 -12.67 -1.79 -7.10
C ASN A 13 -13.90 -2.35 -6.38
N LYS A 14 -13.73 -3.36 -5.51
CA LYS A 14 -14.83 -3.87 -4.66
C LYS A 14 -15.38 -2.81 -3.71
N MET A 15 -14.52 -1.91 -3.23
CA MET A 15 -14.90 -0.75 -2.41
C MET A 15 -15.52 0.39 -3.21
N LYS A 16 -15.67 0.24 -4.53
CA LYS A 16 -16.23 1.24 -5.45
C LYS A 16 -15.48 2.58 -5.41
N ILE A 17 -14.16 2.53 -5.28
CA ILE A 17 -13.32 3.73 -5.34
C ILE A 17 -13.45 4.36 -6.73
N SER A 18 -13.69 5.66 -6.76
CA SER A 18 -14.06 6.39 -7.99
C SER A 18 -12.90 6.50 -8.99
N LYS A 19 -11.66 6.65 -8.52
CA LYS A 19 -10.49 6.86 -9.36
C LYS A 19 -9.24 6.21 -8.77
N ILE A 20 -8.55 5.42 -9.57
CA ILE A 20 -7.28 4.80 -9.20
C ILE A 20 -6.21 5.28 -10.18
N LYS A 21 -5.16 5.90 -9.65
CA LYS A 21 -3.98 6.31 -10.42
C LYS A 21 -2.80 5.44 -10.04
N ILE A 22 -2.00 5.08 -11.03
CA ILE A 22 -0.81 4.25 -10.82
C ILE A 22 0.38 4.95 -11.43
N THR A 23 1.46 5.04 -10.66
CA THR A 23 2.79 5.38 -11.14
C THR A 23 3.74 4.23 -10.87
N ASN A 24 4.68 3.99 -11.76
CA ASN A 24 5.71 2.96 -11.59
C ASN A 24 6.96 3.33 -12.38
N ARG A 25 8.13 3.19 -11.76
CA ARG A 25 9.43 3.46 -12.42
C ARG A 25 9.58 2.73 -13.76
N THR A 26 9.10 1.49 -13.85
CA THR A 26 9.08 0.72 -15.11
C THR A 26 7.69 0.85 -15.74
N LYS A 27 7.59 1.63 -16.80
CA LYS A 27 6.31 1.98 -17.47
C LYS A 27 5.54 0.75 -17.95
N ASP A 28 6.23 -0.27 -18.47
CA ASP A 28 5.60 -1.50 -18.97
C ASP A 28 4.82 -2.24 -17.90
N LYS A 29 5.30 -2.24 -16.65
CA LYS A 29 4.57 -2.86 -15.54
C LYS A 29 3.26 -2.14 -15.23
N ALA A 30 3.20 -0.83 -15.39
CA ALA A 30 1.97 -0.06 -15.22
C ALA A 30 1.02 -0.31 -16.41
N ASN A 31 1.55 -0.39 -17.64
CA ASN A 31 0.76 -0.69 -18.85
C ASN A 31 0.11 -2.09 -18.77
N ASN A 32 0.84 -3.08 -18.27
CA ASN A 32 0.29 -4.43 -18.06
C ASN A 32 -0.88 -4.43 -17.08
N LEU A 33 -0.80 -3.63 -15.99
CA LEU A 33 -1.92 -3.46 -15.07
C LEU A 33 -3.11 -2.77 -15.73
N LYS A 34 -2.87 -1.75 -16.57
CA LYS A 34 -3.94 -1.08 -17.31
C LYS A 34 -4.66 -2.01 -18.29
N ALA A 35 -3.95 -2.97 -18.87
CA ALA A 35 -4.56 -4.00 -19.72
C ALA A 35 -5.51 -4.91 -18.91
N LEU A 36 -5.20 -5.20 -17.66
CA LEU A 36 -6.02 -6.03 -16.78
C LEU A 36 -7.18 -5.26 -16.13
N PHE A 37 -6.97 -3.97 -15.81
CA PHE A 37 -7.92 -3.13 -15.07
C PHE A 37 -8.20 -1.84 -15.86
N LYS A 38 -9.33 -1.79 -16.56
CA LYS A 38 -9.69 -0.67 -17.47
C LYS A 38 -9.90 0.67 -16.76
N ASN A 39 -10.19 0.66 -15.46
CA ASN A 39 -10.56 1.84 -14.67
C ASN A 39 -9.37 2.52 -13.97
N ILE A 40 -8.13 2.19 -14.36
CA ILE A 40 -6.94 2.84 -13.82
C ILE A 40 -6.36 3.85 -14.81
N GLU A 41 -5.80 4.92 -14.27
CA GLU A 41 -5.02 5.94 -14.99
C GLU A 41 -3.55 5.76 -14.67
N ILE A 42 -2.68 5.81 -15.68
CA ILE A 42 -1.23 5.80 -15.49
C ILE A 42 -0.76 7.24 -15.48
N ILE A 43 0.02 7.60 -14.48
CA ILE A 43 0.70 8.89 -14.38
C ILE A 43 2.21 8.68 -14.47
N GLU A 44 2.94 9.71 -14.88
CA GLU A 44 4.39 9.62 -15.01
C GLU A 44 5.06 9.43 -13.64
N TRP A 45 6.18 8.72 -13.64
CA TRP A 45 6.97 8.55 -12.42
C TRP A 45 7.55 9.90 -11.95
N GLY A 46 7.32 10.21 -10.69
CA GLY A 46 7.71 11.50 -10.10
C GLY A 46 6.55 12.45 -9.88
N GLU A 47 5.44 12.27 -10.60
CA GLU A 47 4.24 13.06 -10.38
C GLU A 47 3.48 12.61 -9.12
N VAL A 48 3.05 13.58 -8.33
CA VAL A 48 2.20 13.36 -7.15
C VAL A 48 0.92 14.20 -7.33
N PRO A 49 -0.09 13.68 -8.03
CA PRO A 49 -1.36 14.37 -8.17
C PRO A 49 -2.09 14.43 -6.84
N ASN A 50 -3.10 15.29 -6.73
CA ASN A 50 -3.98 15.25 -5.56
C ASN A 50 -4.64 13.87 -5.40
N PHE A 51 -4.69 13.39 -4.16
CA PHE A 51 -5.23 12.08 -3.79
C PHE A 51 -5.92 12.15 -2.42
N ASP A 52 -6.77 11.19 -2.12
CA ASP A 52 -7.29 10.94 -0.78
C ASP A 52 -6.48 9.87 -0.05
N MET A 53 -5.99 8.88 -0.81
CA MET A 53 -5.10 7.82 -0.31
C MET A 53 -3.95 7.62 -1.28
N ILE A 54 -2.75 7.44 -0.73
CA ILE A 54 -1.58 6.97 -1.47
C ILE A 54 -1.07 5.68 -0.86
N ILE A 55 -0.71 4.72 -1.73
CA ILE A 55 -0.26 3.38 -1.32
C ILE A 55 1.15 3.15 -1.85
N ASN A 56 2.10 2.95 -0.96
CA ASN A 56 3.39 2.39 -1.33
C ASN A 56 3.28 0.87 -1.46
N ALA A 57 3.27 0.39 -2.69
CA ALA A 57 3.30 -1.03 -3.02
C ALA A 57 4.63 -1.43 -3.69
N THR A 58 5.71 -0.76 -3.34
CA THR A 58 7.08 -1.04 -3.79
C THR A 58 7.89 -1.69 -2.67
N SER A 59 9.11 -2.09 -2.96
CA SER A 59 10.09 -2.53 -1.95
C SER A 59 10.86 -1.37 -1.30
N LEU A 60 10.62 -0.12 -1.74
CA LEU A 60 11.30 1.04 -1.18
C LEU A 60 10.78 1.33 0.22
N GLY A 61 11.63 1.16 1.20
CA GLY A 61 11.32 1.27 2.63
C GLY A 61 11.65 0.01 3.42
N LEU A 62 11.99 -1.11 2.75
CA LEU A 62 12.49 -2.32 3.42
C LEU A 62 13.84 -2.08 4.08
N LYS A 63 14.68 -1.26 3.48
CA LYS A 63 15.96 -0.85 4.05
C LYS A 63 15.85 0.57 4.59
N LYS A 64 16.62 0.85 5.63
CA LYS A 64 16.60 2.15 6.31
C LYS A 64 16.98 3.31 5.39
N GLU A 65 17.87 3.05 4.44
CA GLU A 65 18.37 4.00 3.44
C GLU A 65 17.41 4.21 2.26
N ASP A 66 16.43 3.33 2.08
CA ASP A 66 15.48 3.43 0.98
C ASP A 66 14.65 4.73 1.06
N LYS A 67 14.54 5.43 -0.07
CA LYS A 67 13.73 6.64 -0.20
C LYS A 67 12.84 6.55 -1.42
N ILE A 68 11.62 6.98 -1.25
CA ILE A 68 10.71 7.24 -2.37
C ILE A 68 10.93 8.71 -2.75
N ASN A 69 11.59 8.92 -3.89
CA ASN A 69 11.87 10.27 -4.41
C ASN A 69 10.62 10.83 -5.11
N LEU A 70 9.61 11.17 -4.30
CA LEU A 70 8.41 11.87 -4.71
C LEU A 70 8.29 13.14 -3.86
N ASP A 71 7.85 14.23 -4.49
CA ASP A 71 7.63 15.49 -3.78
C ASP A 71 6.21 15.54 -3.22
N PHE A 72 6.11 15.51 -1.91
CA PHE A 72 4.85 15.61 -1.17
C PHE A 72 4.61 16.99 -0.57
N SER A 73 5.44 18.01 -0.88
CA SER A 73 5.38 19.34 -0.25
C SER A 73 4.05 20.07 -0.49
N SER A 74 3.37 19.79 -1.62
CA SER A 74 2.09 20.38 -1.98
C SER A 74 0.86 19.62 -1.45
N ILE A 75 1.06 18.50 -0.74
CA ILE A 75 -0.06 17.67 -0.29
C ILE A 75 -0.72 18.28 0.94
N SER A 76 -2.05 18.39 0.87
CA SER A 76 -2.86 18.88 2.00
C SER A 76 -2.91 17.85 3.14
N LYS A 77 -3.31 18.30 4.33
CA LYS A 77 -3.53 17.46 5.50
C LYS A 77 -4.75 16.53 5.33
N ASN A 78 -4.89 15.58 6.25
CA ASN A 78 -6.01 14.62 6.31
C ASN A 78 -6.06 13.66 5.12
N LYS A 79 -4.92 13.40 4.49
CA LYS A 79 -4.76 12.33 3.51
C LYS A 79 -4.34 11.04 4.19
N PHE A 80 -4.48 9.91 3.48
CA PHE A 80 -4.14 8.60 4.01
C PHE A 80 -2.90 8.05 3.30
N PHE A 81 -1.85 7.76 4.06
CA PHE A 81 -0.61 7.14 3.58
C PHE A 81 -0.59 5.69 4.04
N TYR A 82 -0.67 4.77 3.11
CA TYR A 82 -0.64 3.33 3.36
C TYR A 82 0.62 2.71 2.79
N ASP A 83 1.35 1.97 3.60
CA ASP A 83 2.52 1.22 3.14
C ASP A 83 2.23 -0.29 3.27
N VAL A 84 2.46 -1.07 2.20
CA VAL A 84 2.32 -2.53 2.27
C VAL A 84 3.43 -3.17 3.10
N ILE A 85 4.52 -2.44 3.35
CA ILE A 85 5.62 -2.87 4.22
C ILE A 85 5.14 -2.83 5.67
N TYR A 86 5.40 -3.90 6.43
CA TYR A 86 5.09 -3.98 7.85
C TYR A 86 6.34 -4.08 8.73
N ASN A 87 7.48 -4.44 8.16
CA ASN A 87 8.79 -4.42 8.81
C ASN A 87 9.79 -3.72 7.89
N PRO A 88 10.35 -2.55 8.29
CA PRO A 88 10.16 -1.85 9.58
C PRO A 88 8.72 -1.37 9.79
N ILE A 89 8.33 -1.18 11.07
CA ILE A 89 7.00 -0.72 11.47
C ILE A 89 6.67 0.65 10.87
N GLU A 90 7.65 1.54 10.79
CA GLU A 90 7.51 2.89 10.23
C GLU A 90 8.60 3.16 9.19
N THR A 91 8.22 3.11 7.92
CA THR A 91 9.10 3.43 6.79
C THR A 91 9.32 4.93 6.64
N ASN A 92 10.32 5.35 5.84
CA ASN A 92 10.51 6.76 5.51
C ASN A 92 9.28 7.38 4.83
N PHE A 93 8.56 6.61 4.02
CA PHE A 93 7.32 7.04 3.40
C PHE A 93 6.24 7.40 4.44
N LEU A 94 6.04 6.54 5.44
CA LEU A 94 5.08 6.81 6.51
C LEU A 94 5.50 7.99 7.39
N LYS A 95 6.81 8.13 7.69
CA LYS A 95 7.35 9.29 8.41
C LYS A 95 7.05 10.61 7.70
N ILE A 96 7.20 10.64 6.38
CA ILE A 96 6.85 11.83 5.58
C ILE A 96 5.36 12.12 5.71
N GLY A 97 4.49 11.13 5.49
CA GLY A 97 3.04 11.32 5.63
C GLY A 97 2.65 11.89 6.99
N LYS A 98 3.22 11.32 8.06
CA LYS A 98 2.99 11.75 9.45
C LYS A 98 3.47 13.17 9.72
N SER A 99 4.67 13.54 9.25
CA SER A 99 5.23 14.89 9.41
C SER A 99 4.41 15.97 8.72
N LEU A 100 3.70 15.61 7.65
CA LEU A 100 2.77 16.48 6.92
C LEU A 100 1.36 16.53 7.55
N GLY A 101 1.15 15.86 8.70
CA GLY A 101 -0.14 15.85 9.40
C GLY A 101 -1.18 14.93 8.77
N ASN A 102 -0.74 13.86 8.12
CA ASN A 102 -1.60 12.88 7.47
C ASN A 102 -1.75 11.61 8.30
N ILE A 103 -2.78 10.82 8.00
CA ILE A 103 -3.02 9.51 8.62
C ILE A 103 -2.08 8.48 7.97
N THR A 104 -1.44 7.65 8.78
CA THR A 104 -0.48 6.65 8.28
C THR A 104 -0.82 5.26 8.79
N LEU A 105 -0.68 4.25 7.95
CA LEU A 105 -0.87 2.85 8.31
C LEU A 105 0.12 1.98 7.54
N ASN A 106 0.73 1.01 8.23
CA ASN A 106 1.61 0.02 7.63
C ASN A 106 0.84 -1.26 7.19
N GLY A 107 1.54 -2.18 6.54
CA GLY A 107 0.97 -3.41 5.98
C GLY A 107 0.70 -4.53 6.98
N LYS A 108 0.90 -4.33 8.30
CA LYS A 108 0.80 -5.40 9.29
C LYS A 108 -0.57 -6.10 9.28
N LEU A 109 -1.65 -5.33 9.30
CA LEU A 109 -2.99 -5.93 9.27
C LEU A 109 -3.27 -6.67 7.96
N MET A 110 -2.82 -6.13 6.84
CA MET A 110 -2.94 -6.82 5.55
C MET A 110 -2.20 -8.16 5.57
N PHE A 111 -0.99 -8.20 6.12
CA PHE A 111 -0.21 -9.43 6.28
C PHE A 111 -0.95 -10.46 7.16
N ILE A 112 -1.52 -10.04 8.29
CA ILE A 112 -2.26 -10.92 9.20
C ILE A 112 -3.51 -11.48 8.51
N TYR A 113 -4.33 -10.64 7.90
CA TYR A 113 -5.58 -11.09 7.29
C TYR A 113 -5.36 -11.96 6.05
N GLN A 114 -4.32 -11.73 5.26
CA GLN A 114 -3.98 -12.64 4.17
C GLN A 114 -3.51 -14.01 4.68
N ALA A 115 -2.75 -14.05 5.78
CA ALA A 115 -2.32 -15.30 6.40
C ALA A 115 -3.52 -16.07 6.99
N LEU A 116 -4.43 -15.36 7.66
CA LEU A 116 -5.68 -15.92 8.17
C LEU A 116 -6.52 -16.55 7.04
N SER A 117 -6.70 -15.83 5.94
CA SER A 117 -7.44 -16.32 4.78
C SER A 117 -6.79 -17.55 4.16
N ALA A 118 -5.46 -17.56 4.03
CA ALA A 118 -4.72 -18.73 3.53
C ALA A 118 -4.86 -19.93 4.48
N PHE A 119 -4.76 -19.69 5.78
CA PHE A 119 -4.93 -20.75 6.80
C PHE A 119 -6.33 -21.37 6.73
N ASN A 120 -7.37 -20.54 6.61
CA ASN A 120 -8.75 -21.00 6.44
C ASN A 120 -8.91 -21.88 5.20
N ILE A 121 -8.36 -21.45 4.05
CA ILE A 121 -8.41 -22.22 2.80
C ILE A 121 -7.74 -23.59 2.95
N TRP A 122 -6.60 -23.67 3.65
CA TRP A 122 -5.84 -24.91 3.78
C TRP A 122 -6.39 -25.86 4.82
N HIS A 123 -6.96 -25.34 5.91
CA HIS A 123 -7.33 -26.13 7.08
C HIS A 123 -8.83 -26.14 7.39
N GLY A 124 -9.63 -25.29 6.71
CA GLY A 124 -11.05 -25.13 7.02
C GLY A 124 -11.32 -24.51 8.40
N LEU A 125 -10.32 -23.85 8.99
CA LEU A 125 -10.38 -23.24 10.31
C LEU A 125 -10.11 -21.75 10.21
N GLU A 126 -10.80 -20.95 11.02
CA GLU A 126 -10.61 -19.51 11.12
C GLU A 126 -10.16 -19.14 12.55
N PRO A 127 -8.85 -19.12 12.82
CA PRO A 127 -8.34 -18.76 14.13
C PRO A 127 -8.65 -17.30 14.47
N ASP A 128 -8.90 -17.05 15.75
CA ASP A 128 -9.10 -15.70 16.24
C ASP A 128 -7.79 -14.89 16.15
N VAL A 129 -7.87 -13.70 15.59
CA VAL A 129 -6.77 -12.74 15.55
C VAL A 129 -6.92 -11.75 16.70
N ASP A 130 -6.33 -12.09 17.83
CA ASP A 130 -6.35 -11.25 19.02
C ASP A 130 -5.21 -10.21 19.03
N LYS A 131 -5.22 -9.35 20.05
CA LYS A 131 -4.18 -8.32 20.24
C LYS A 131 -2.79 -8.91 20.49
N ASN A 132 -2.68 -10.15 20.98
CA ASN A 132 -1.39 -10.78 21.26
C ASN A 132 -0.74 -11.22 19.95
N ILE A 133 -1.51 -11.81 19.04
CA ILE A 133 -1.06 -12.17 17.69
C ILE A 133 -0.58 -10.92 16.95
N ILE A 134 -1.35 -9.82 17.01
CA ILE A 134 -0.97 -8.56 16.38
C ILE A 134 0.36 -8.02 16.93
N LYS A 135 0.58 -8.13 18.24
CA LYS A 135 1.83 -7.67 18.89
C LYS A 135 3.06 -8.51 18.55
N LEU A 136 2.90 -9.79 18.19
CA LEU A 136 4.04 -10.63 17.78
C LEU A 136 4.81 -10.06 16.58
N LEU A 137 4.16 -9.27 15.74
CA LEU A 137 4.78 -8.60 14.59
C LEU A 137 5.39 -7.22 14.93
N ASP A 138 5.39 -6.83 16.20
CA ASP A 138 6.02 -5.59 16.67
C ASP A 138 7.46 -5.81 17.19
N GLN A 139 8.00 -7.02 17.04
CA GLN A 139 9.35 -7.42 17.46
C GLN A 139 10.40 -7.17 16.39
#